data_6e3d948c98581316cdf17acec30b9bc6
#
_entry.id   6e3d948c98581316cdf17acec30b9bc6
#
_cell.length_a   1.000
_cell.length_b   1.000
_cell.length_c   1.000
_cell.angle_alpha   90.00
_cell.angle_beta   90.00
_cell.angle_gamma   90.00
#
_symmetry.space_group_name_H-M   'P 1'
#
loop_
_entity.id
_entity.type
_entity.pdbx_description
1 polymer ?
#
loop_
_entity_poly.entity_id
_entity_poly.type
_entity_poly.pdbx_seq_one_letter_code
_entity_poly.pdbx_strand_id
1 'polypeptide(L)'
;MSIENVEKRYGKFTALYKLSLDIKPGSHILILGPNGAGKTTLIKAIMGILNFKGRIRIDGIDVNKDPRGAKKVIGYVPQNYAFYESLTLYDHALLSTRLKNLGPEQIEEKLRLVNLWDARKRRVRACSDGMKQRLGIALALIGNPKLLLLDEPTSNVDLRGQLEFQRLLRALLKQGKTMITTSHLTGLGELATEIMVLDRGRVVTRGSPDELMSRLSVNDTLFMRVRESDVAGVTKLATELGAFDFEADGDWLRATVPSKIKLGVVKGLMNGPYSLADILIERSEIESEYVKLLQAGSVGSRDPGN
;
A
#
# COMPACT_ATOMS: atom_id res chain seq x y z
N MET A 1 18.05 3.79 4.87
CA MET A 1 18.20 3.95 3.41
C MET A 1 18.07 5.42 3.08
N SER A 2 18.89 5.96 2.18
CA SER A 2 18.74 7.33 1.69
C SER A 2 18.64 7.38 0.16
N ILE A 3 17.80 8.29 -0.33
CA ILE A 3 17.62 8.66 -1.73
C ILE A 3 17.89 10.16 -1.82
N GLU A 4 18.83 10.57 -2.66
CA GLU A 4 19.29 11.96 -2.75
C GLU A 4 19.21 12.44 -4.19
N ASN A 5 18.31 13.38 -4.48
CA ASN A 5 18.14 14.04 -5.77
C ASN A 5 18.05 13.08 -6.97
N VAL A 6 17.32 11.98 -6.82
CA VAL A 6 17.20 10.97 -7.88
C VAL A 6 16.35 11.50 -9.02
N GLU A 7 16.97 11.57 -10.20
CA GLU A 7 16.33 11.95 -11.46
C GLU A 7 16.47 10.84 -12.49
N LYS A 8 15.38 10.51 -13.17
CA LYS A 8 15.36 9.55 -14.27
C LYS A 8 14.67 10.12 -15.48
N ARG A 9 15.36 10.09 -16.62
CA ARG A 9 14.80 10.48 -17.92
C ARG A 9 14.81 9.31 -18.90
N TYR A 10 13.79 9.25 -19.74
CA TYR A 10 13.67 8.40 -20.91
C TYR A 10 13.52 9.29 -22.15
N GLY A 11 14.62 9.55 -22.86
CA GLY A 11 14.65 10.55 -23.92
C GLY A 11 14.26 11.94 -23.38
N LYS A 12 13.18 12.51 -23.95
CA LYS A 12 12.63 13.81 -23.52
C LYS A 12 11.72 13.71 -22.28
N PHE A 13 11.23 12.51 -21.94
CA PHE A 13 10.32 12.30 -20.82
C PHE A 13 11.09 12.13 -19.51
N THR A 14 10.76 12.93 -18.50
CA THR A 14 11.32 12.79 -17.15
C THR A 14 10.35 11.99 -16.28
N ALA A 15 10.78 10.79 -15.87
CA ALA A 15 9.98 9.88 -15.06
C ALA A 15 10.14 10.08 -13.56
N LEU A 16 11.27 10.66 -13.11
CA LEU A 16 11.51 11.07 -11.72
C LEU A 16 12.24 12.41 -11.70
N TYR A 17 11.73 13.35 -10.89
CA TYR A 17 12.27 14.70 -10.77
C TYR A 17 12.94 14.91 -9.40
N LYS A 18 14.29 14.73 -9.33
CA LYS A 18 15.11 15.05 -8.13
C LYS A 18 14.50 14.59 -6.81
N LEU A 19 13.98 13.36 -6.80
CA LEU A 19 13.32 12.79 -5.63
C LEU A 19 14.33 12.55 -4.51
N SER A 20 14.02 13.01 -3.29
CA SER A 20 14.81 12.77 -2.09
C SER A 20 13.94 12.17 -0.99
N LEU A 21 14.45 11.13 -0.32
CA LEU A 21 13.71 10.37 0.69
C LEU A 21 14.69 9.68 1.65
N ASP A 22 14.47 9.86 2.94
CA ASP A 22 15.13 9.10 3.98
C ASP A 22 14.17 8.09 4.60
N ILE A 23 14.61 6.82 4.68
CA ILE A 23 13.82 5.71 5.18
C ILE A 23 14.54 5.11 6.40
N LYS A 24 13.88 5.17 7.55
CA LYS A 24 14.38 4.60 8.79
C LYS A 24 14.32 3.07 8.76
N PRO A 25 15.27 2.36 9.36
CA PRO A 25 15.16 0.90 9.54
C PRO A 25 13.86 0.53 10.27
N GLY A 26 13.23 -0.56 9.84
CA GLY A 26 11.98 -1.05 10.43
C GLY A 26 10.73 -0.25 10.05
N SER A 27 10.84 0.76 9.16
CA SER A 27 9.67 1.50 8.68
C SER A 27 9.04 0.88 7.44
N HIS A 28 7.78 1.18 7.23
CA HIS A 28 7.02 0.85 6.02
C HIS A 28 6.60 2.12 5.29
N ILE A 29 7.15 2.34 4.12
CA ILE A 29 6.78 3.44 3.24
C ILE A 29 5.78 2.93 2.19
N LEU A 30 4.58 3.51 2.21
CA LEU A 30 3.58 3.27 1.16
C LEU A 30 3.66 4.38 0.12
N ILE A 31 3.94 4.01 -1.12
CA ILE A 31 4.00 4.93 -2.26
C ILE A 31 2.70 4.83 -3.05
N LEU A 32 1.89 5.87 -2.98
CA LEU A 32 0.64 6.00 -3.72
C LEU A 32 0.84 6.84 -4.97
N GLY A 33 0.02 6.62 -5.98
CA GLY A 33 0.00 7.44 -7.18
C GLY A 33 -0.67 6.72 -8.36
N PRO A 34 -1.13 7.47 -9.36
CA PRO A 34 -1.78 6.90 -10.55
C PRO A 34 -0.78 6.09 -11.39
N ASN A 35 -1.31 5.39 -12.40
CA ASN A 35 -0.48 4.74 -13.40
C ASN A 35 0.37 5.79 -14.13
N GLY A 36 1.65 5.50 -14.33
CA GLY A 36 2.59 6.46 -14.93
C GLY A 36 3.19 7.48 -13.95
N ALA A 37 2.81 7.48 -12.67
CA ALA A 37 3.37 8.41 -11.66
C ALA A 37 4.87 8.26 -11.41
N GLY A 38 5.49 7.13 -11.82
CA GLY A 38 6.92 6.87 -11.62
C GLY A 38 7.21 5.83 -10.54
N LYS A 39 6.20 5.19 -9.92
CA LYS A 39 6.34 4.21 -8.83
C LYS A 39 7.30 3.07 -9.18
N THR A 40 7.01 2.33 -10.26
CA THR A 40 7.87 1.22 -10.72
C THR A 40 9.24 1.72 -11.19
N THR A 41 9.34 2.94 -11.74
CA THR A 41 10.65 3.54 -12.08
C THR A 41 11.49 3.75 -10.83
N LEU A 42 10.90 4.24 -9.75
CA LEU A 42 11.59 4.40 -8.47
C LEU A 42 12.04 3.04 -7.90
N ILE A 43 11.15 2.03 -7.89
CA ILE A 43 11.51 0.67 -7.48
C ILE A 43 12.70 0.14 -8.29
N LYS A 44 12.67 0.28 -9.62
CA LYS A 44 13.76 -0.17 -10.51
C LYS A 44 15.07 0.61 -10.28
N ALA A 45 14.98 1.90 -9.95
CA ALA A 45 16.15 2.71 -9.57
C ALA A 45 16.76 2.22 -8.25
N ILE A 46 15.94 1.95 -7.24
CA ILE A 46 16.37 1.40 -5.94
C ILE A 46 17.06 0.03 -6.13
N MET A 47 16.56 -0.80 -7.04
CA MET A 47 17.16 -2.09 -7.37
C MET A 47 18.46 -1.99 -8.19
N GLY A 48 18.88 -0.80 -8.61
CA GLY A 48 20.03 -0.63 -9.51
C GLY A 48 19.86 -1.30 -10.88
N ILE A 49 18.62 -1.37 -11.39
CA ILE A 49 18.30 -1.90 -12.73
C ILE A 49 18.36 -0.78 -13.76
N LEU A 50 18.12 0.46 -13.34
CA LEU A 50 18.10 1.64 -14.18
C LEU A 50 19.26 2.56 -13.83
N ASN A 51 19.86 3.19 -14.85
CA ASN A 51 20.75 4.31 -14.64
C ASN A 51 19.93 5.56 -14.30
N PHE A 52 20.34 6.29 -13.28
CA PHE A 52 19.73 7.54 -12.81
C PHE A 52 20.79 8.54 -12.37
N LYS A 53 20.40 9.83 -12.29
CA LYS A 53 21.21 10.86 -11.64
C LYS A 53 20.84 10.94 -10.17
N GLY A 54 21.76 11.40 -9.33
CA GLY A 54 21.59 11.42 -7.88
C GLY A 54 22.21 10.20 -7.21
N ARG A 55 21.79 9.90 -5.99
CA ARG A 55 22.38 8.82 -5.19
C ARG A 55 21.32 8.04 -4.45
N ILE A 56 21.50 6.72 -4.38
CA ILE A 56 20.71 5.82 -3.53
C ILE A 56 21.68 4.99 -2.69
N ARG A 57 21.47 4.97 -1.36
CA ARG A 57 22.22 4.12 -0.43
C ARG A 57 21.30 3.23 0.36
N ILE A 58 21.62 1.93 0.41
CA ILE A 58 20.86 0.91 1.15
C ILE A 58 21.84 0.19 2.07
N ASP A 59 21.62 0.24 3.38
CA ASP A 59 22.52 -0.36 4.37
C ASP A 59 24.01 0.05 4.17
N GLY A 60 24.24 1.33 3.86
CA GLY A 60 25.57 1.87 3.55
C GLY A 60 26.07 1.64 2.13
N ILE A 61 25.45 0.74 1.36
CA ILE A 61 25.86 0.39 -0.01
C ILE A 61 25.31 1.43 -0.99
N ASP A 62 26.19 2.04 -1.78
CA ASP A 62 25.80 2.95 -2.90
C ASP A 62 25.37 2.11 -4.10
N VAL A 63 24.10 2.24 -4.48
CA VAL A 63 23.47 1.44 -5.56
C VAL A 63 24.14 1.66 -6.92
N ASN A 64 24.63 2.87 -7.21
CA ASN A 64 25.31 3.17 -8.48
C ASN A 64 26.72 2.55 -8.55
N LYS A 65 27.39 2.44 -7.39
CA LYS A 65 28.76 1.91 -7.31
C LYS A 65 28.80 0.40 -7.19
N ASP A 66 27.89 -0.16 -6.37
CA ASP A 66 27.77 -1.60 -6.15
C ASP A 66 26.30 -2.09 -6.25
N PRO A 67 25.75 -2.16 -7.47
CA PRO A 67 24.39 -2.65 -7.67
C PRO A 67 24.22 -4.14 -7.32
N ARG A 68 25.31 -4.94 -7.35
CA ARG A 68 25.27 -6.35 -6.97
C ARG A 68 25.18 -6.51 -5.44
N GLY A 69 25.98 -5.75 -4.69
CA GLY A 69 25.90 -5.71 -3.23
C GLY A 69 24.53 -5.21 -2.75
N ALA A 70 24.02 -4.14 -3.37
CA ALA A 70 22.68 -3.63 -3.06
C ALA A 70 21.59 -4.71 -3.25
N LYS A 71 21.64 -5.50 -4.32
CA LYS A 71 20.66 -6.59 -4.57
C LYS A 71 20.70 -7.70 -3.51
N LYS A 72 21.84 -7.92 -2.85
CA LYS A 72 21.92 -8.94 -1.78
C LYS A 72 21.12 -8.56 -0.54
N VAL A 73 20.96 -7.26 -0.28
CA VAL A 73 20.20 -6.74 0.89
C VAL A 73 18.75 -6.39 0.55
N ILE A 74 18.32 -6.59 -0.70
CA ILE A 74 16.97 -6.33 -1.19
C ILE A 74 16.23 -7.64 -1.46
N GLY A 75 14.99 -7.74 -0.96
CA GLY A 75 13.99 -8.70 -1.44
C GLY A 75 12.99 -7.95 -2.32
N TYR A 76 12.69 -8.49 -3.49
CA TYR A 76 11.77 -7.85 -4.44
C TYR A 76 10.60 -8.76 -4.79
N VAL A 77 9.41 -8.20 -4.73
CA VAL A 77 8.14 -8.80 -5.16
C VAL A 77 7.60 -7.95 -6.32
N PRO A 78 7.64 -8.46 -7.54
CA PRO A 78 7.14 -7.74 -8.71
C PRO A 78 5.61 -7.73 -8.77
N GLN A 79 5.04 -6.79 -9.50
CA GLN A 79 3.60 -6.73 -9.79
C GLN A 79 3.11 -7.99 -10.52
N ASN A 80 3.89 -8.47 -11.48
CA ASN A 80 3.59 -9.69 -12.23
C ASN A 80 4.69 -10.72 -12.03
N TYR A 81 4.31 -11.92 -11.61
CA TYR A 81 5.23 -13.03 -11.39
C TYR A 81 5.46 -13.81 -12.68
N ALA A 82 6.71 -13.96 -13.08
CA ALA A 82 7.12 -14.85 -14.17
C ALA A 82 7.66 -16.16 -13.59
N PHE A 83 6.78 -16.97 -13.01
CA PHE A 83 7.18 -18.28 -12.49
C PHE A 83 7.23 -19.34 -13.61
N TYR A 84 8.15 -20.30 -13.47
CA TYR A 84 8.13 -21.50 -14.30
C TYR A 84 6.99 -22.41 -13.84
N GLU A 85 5.93 -22.50 -14.62
CA GLU A 85 4.70 -23.22 -14.25
C GLU A 85 4.87 -24.71 -14.00
N SER A 86 5.90 -25.32 -14.62
CA SER A 86 6.23 -26.73 -14.46
C SER A 86 6.96 -27.06 -13.15
N LEU A 87 7.61 -26.09 -12.53
CA LEU A 87 8.34 -26.26 -11.29
C LEU A 87 7.39 -26.28 -10.08
N THR A 88 7.81 -26.99 -9.02
CA THR A 88 7.11 -26.96 -7.74
C THR A 88 7.44 -25.67 -6.95
N LEU A 89 6.66 -25.41 -5.90
CA LEU A 89 6.95 -24.29 -4.98
C LEU A 89 8.35 -24.46 -4.34
N TYR A 90 8.73 -25.70 -4.01
CA TYR A 90 10.05 -26.01 -3.46
C TYR A 90 11.16 -25.77 -4.48
N ASP A 91 10.97 -26.22 -5.75
CA ASP A 91 11.98 -26.03 -6.79
C ASP A 91 12.25 -24.56 -7.08
N HIS A 92 11.21 -23.71 -7.02
CA HIS A 92 11.37 -22.25 -7.12
C HIS A 92 12.18 -21.68 -5.97
N ALA A 93 11.92 -22.13 -4.74
CA ALA A 93 12.70 -21.70 -3.58
C ALA A 93 14.16 -22.17 -3.70
N LEU A 94 14.39 -23.42 -4.12
CA LEU A 94 15.72 -23.97 -4.36
C LEU A 94 16.47 -23.20 -5.46
N LEU A 95 15.80 -22.86 -6.55
CA LEU A 95 16.38 -22.03 -7.61
C LEU A 95 16.80 -20.65 -7.05
N SER A 96 15.94 -20.04 -6.24
CA SER A 96 16.21 -18.73 -5.64
C SER A 96 17.41 -18.77 -4.66
N THR A 97 17.54 -19.82 -3.85
CA THR A 97 18.71 -20.00 -2.97
C THR A 97 20.00 -20.15 -3.78
N ARG A 98 19.98 -20.98 -4.83
CA ARG A 98 21.14 -21.18 -5.71
C ARG A 98 21.58 -19.89 -6.42
N LEU A 99 20.63 -19.12 -6.96
CA LEU A 99 20.93 -17.83 -7.61
C LEU A 99 21.55 -16.81 -6.65
N LYS A 100 21.26 -16.92 -5.36
CA LYS A 100 21.84 -16.08 -4.30
C LYS A 100 23.13 -16.66 -3.70
N ASN A 101 23.61 -17.82 -4.18
CA ASN A 101 24.72 -18.60 -3.60
C ASN A 101 24.47 -18.96 -2.13
N LEU A 102 23.25 -19.40 -1.81
CA LEU A 102 22.83 -19.84 -0.49
C LEU A 102 22.44 -21.31 -0.50
N GLY A 103 22.53 -21.97 0.64
CA GLY A 103 22.05 -23.33 0.84
C GLY A 103 20.52 -23.40 0.99
N PRO A 104 19.96 -24.62 0.99
CA PRO A 104 18.52 -24.87 1.06
C PRO A 104 17.94 -24.71 2.47
N GLU A 105 18.73 -24.45 3.50
CA GLU A 105 18.34 -24.49 4.92
C GLU A 105 17.22 -23.50 5.25
N GLN A 106 17.15 -22.38 4.51
CA GLN A 106 16.13 -21.36 4.71
C GLN A 106 14.78 -21.68 4.05
N ILE A 107 14.73 -22.68 3.14
CA ILE A 107 13.54 -22.91 2.30
C ILE A 107 12.32 -23.26 3.15
N GLU A 108 12.50 -24.21 4.08
CA GLU A 108 11.40 -24.64 4.94
C GLU A 108 10.85 -23.48 5.77
N GLU A 109 11.71 -22.74 6.44
CA GLU A 109 11.32 -21.59 7.24
C GLU A 109 10.51 -20.56 6.43
N LYS A 110 11.01 -20.20 5.22
CA LYS A 110 10.33 -19.18 4.39
C LYS A 110 9.02 -19.67 3.81
N LEU A 111 8.92 -20.94 3.41
CA LEU A 111 7.67 -21.53 2.95
C LEU A 111 6.66 -21.71 4.09
N ARG A 112 7.09 -22.04 5.33
CA ARG A 112 6.22 -22.08 6.50
C ARG A 112 5.69 -20.69 6.87
N LEU A 113 6.54 -19.68 6.83
CA LEU A 113 6.16 -18.28 7.13
C LEU A 113 4.98 -17.80 6.27
N VAL A 114 4.91 -18.28 5.02
CA VAL A 114 3.84 -17.92 4.08
C VAL A 114 2.76 -19.00 3.93
N ASN A 115 2.71 -20.01 4.81
CA ASN A 115 1.75 -21.12 4.80
C ASN A 115 1.75 -21.91 3.46
N LEU A 116 2.94 -22.18 2.90
CA LEU A 116 3.11 -22.96 1.66
C LEU A 116 3.91 -24.25 1.83
N TRP A 117 4.42 -24.54 3.04
CA TRP A 117 5.26 -25.73 3.24
C TRP A 117 4.55 -27.06 2.92
N ASP A 118 3.30 -27.20 3.33
CA ASP A 118 2.55 -28.44 3.08
C ASP A 118 2.21 -28.62 1.60
N ALA A 119 2.10 -27.50 0.87
CA ALA A 119 1.91 -27.49 -0.58
C ALA A 119 3.21 -27.47 -1.38
N ARG A 120 4.40 -27.58 -0.76
CA ARG A 120 5.72 -27.38 -1.40
C ARG A 120 5.97 -28.21 -2.66
N LYS A 121 5.36 -29.40 -2.76
CA LYS A 121 5.46 -30.29 -3.93
C LYS A 121 4.46 -29.95 -5.05
N ARG A 122 3.54 -29.00 -4.82
CA ARG A 122 2.57 -28.57 -5.83
C ARG A 122 3.27 -27.76 -6.91
N ARG A 123 2.97 -28.03 -8.19
CA ARG A 123 3.47 -27.23 -9.33
C ARG A 123 2.76 -25.88 -9.37
N VAL A 124 3.48 -24.82 -9.80
CA VAL A 124 2.96 -23.45 -9.84
C VAL A 124 1.72 -23.32 -10.70
N ARG A 125 1.62 -24.04 -11.82
CA ARG A 125 0.41 -24.06 -12.67
C ARG A 125 -0.88 -24.50 -11.95
N ALA A 126 -0.75 -25.23 -10.86
CA ALA A 126 -1.88 -25.71 -10.05
C ALA A 126 -2.13 -24.83 -8.80
N CYS A 127 -1.42 -23.72 -8.67
CA CYS A 127 -1.55 -22.81 -7.54
C CYS A 127 -2.51 -21.65 -7.86
N SER A 128 -3.28 -21.21 -6.87
CA SER A 128 -4.06 -19.97 -6.96
C SER A 128 -3.15 -18.74 -7.00
N ASP A 129 -3.68 -17.60 -7.44
CA ASP A 129 -2.91 -16.34 -7.48
C ASP A 129 -2.45 -15.92 -6.09
N GLY A 130 -3.24 -16.11 -5.04
CA GLY A 130 -2.81 -15.90 -3.66
C GLY A 130 -1.67 -16.84 -3.22
N MET A 131 -1.61 -18.09 -3.72
CA MET A 131 -0.47 -18.97 -3.48
C MET A 131 0.78 -18.49 -4.23
N LYS A 132 0.63 -18.04 -5.47
CA LYS A 132 1.72 -17.47 -6.28
C LYS A 132 2.27 -16.19 -5.61
N GLN A 133 1.40 -15.33 -5.12
CA GLN A 133 1.79 -14.14 -4.35
C GLN A 133 2.61 -14.51 -3.12
N ARG A 134 2.10 -15.43 -2.29
CA ARG A 134 2.81 -15.91 -1.10
C ARG A 134 4.16 -16.54 -1.44
N LEU A 135 4.25 -17.30 -2.54
CA LEU A 135 5.54 -17.79 -3.04
C LEU A 135 6.48 -16.63 -3.36
N GLY A 136 6.04 -15.61 -4.10
CA GLY A 136 6.85 -14.43 -4.42
C GLY A 136 7.46 -13.79 -3.17
N ILE A 137 6.67 -13.66 -2.10
CA ILE A 137 7.15 -13.13 -0.82
C ILE A 137 8.19 -14.08 -0.18
N ALA A 138 7.92 -15.39 -0.16
CA ALA A 138 8.88 -16.37 0.37
C ALA A 138 10.24 -16.26 -0.34
N LEU A 139 10.23 -16.18 -1.69
CA LEU A 139 11.43 -16.02 -2.50
C LEU A 139 12.15 -14.69 -2.25
N ALA A 140 11.40 -13.60 -2.06
CA ALA A 140 11.96 -12.31 -1.71
C ALA A 140 12.67 -12.33 -0.34
N LEU A 141 12.15 -13.11 0.62
CA LEU A 141 12.69 -13.25 1.97
C LEU A 141 13.90 -14.18 2.08
N ILE A 142 14.20 -15.02 1.05
CA ILE A 142 15.42 -15.84 1.00
C ILE A 142 16.64 -14.94 1.03
N GLY A 143 17.60 -15.25 1.92
CA GLY A 143 18.79 -14.43 2.16
C GLY A 143 18.57 -13.31 3.18
N ASN A 144 17.43 -13.30 3.85
CA ASN A 144 17.11 -12.39 4.96
C ASN A 144 17.36 -10.90 4.64
N PRO A 145 16.75 -10.33 3.57
CA PRO A 145 17.02 -8.97 3.12
C PRO A 145 16.72 -7.93 4.20
N LYS A 146 17.42 -6.80 4.14
CA LYS A 146 17.18 -5.63 5.00
C LYS A 146 16.00 -4.80 4.51
N LEU A 147 15.79 -4.76 3.19
CA LEU A 147 14.75 -3.98 2.53
C LEU A 147 13.88 -4.90 1.67
N LEU A 148 12.56 -4.79 1.84
CA LEU A 148 11.58 -5.42 0.96
C LEU A 148 10.97 -4.36 0.05
N LEU A 149 11.01 -4.61 -1.25
CA LEU A 149 10.34 -3.82 -2.28
C LEU A 149 9.17 -4.62 -2.81
N LEU A 150 7.96 -4.07 -2.69
CA LEU A 150 6.71 -4.71 -3.06
C LEU A 150 6.01 -3.83 -4.10
N ASP A 151 6.04 -4.25 -5.37
CA ASP A 151 5.47 -3.45 -6.47
C ASP A 151 4.05 -3.92 -6.75
N GLU A 152 3.05 -3.16 -6.30
CA GLU A 152 1.61 -3.43 -6.42
C GLU A 152 1.21 -4.87 -6.03
N PRO A 153 1.60 -5.34 -4.84
CA PRO A 153 1.57 -6.76 -4.51
C PRO A 153 0.16 -7.35 -4.36
N THR A 154 -0.89 -6.55 -4.27
CA THR A 154 -2.28 -7.01 -4.04
C THR A 154 -3.22 -6.77 -5.20
N SER A 155 -2.72 -6.31 -6.37
CA SER A 155 -3.55 -5.88 -7.50
C SER A 155 -4.47 -6.96 -8.10
N ASN A 156 -4.13 -8.24 -7.93
CA ASN A 156 -4.87 -9.37 -8.52
C ASN A 156 -5.32 -10.38 -7.46
N VAL A 157 -5.52 -9.95 -6.22
CA VAL A 157 -5.82 -10.85 -5.10
C VAL A 157 -7.18 -10.50 -4.51
N ASP A 158 -7.99 -11.52 -4.21
CA ASP A 158 -9.27 -11.36 -3.54
C ASP A 158 -9.14 -10.77 -2.12
N LEU A 159 -10.24 -10.31 -1.54
CA LEU A 159 -10.25 -9.67 -0.22
C LEU A 159 -9.62 -10.56 0.88
N ARG A 160 -9.89 -11.87 0.84
CA ARG A 160 -9.30 -12.80 1.81
C ARG A 160 -7.79 -12.86 1.70
N GLY A 161 -7.27 -12.96 0.48
CA GLY A 161 -5.84 -12.96 0.21
C GLY A 161 -5.18 -11.64 0.60
N GLN A 162 -5.86 -10.50 0.38
CA GLN A 162 -5.38 -9.19 0.82
C GLN A 162 -5.24 -9.11 2.35
N LEU A 163 -6.23 -9.62 3.11
CA LEU A 163 -6.17 -9.66 4.57
C LEU A 163 -5.05 -10.59 5.09
N GLU A 164 -4.86 -11.75 4.45
CA GLU A 164 -3.74 -12.65 4.78
C GLU A 164 -2.39 -11.98 4.49
N PHE A 165 -2.29 -11.26 3.38
CA PHE A 165 -1.11 -10.50 3.00
C PHE A 165 -0.79 -9.38 4.01
N GLN A 166 -1.79 -8.60 4.42
CA GLN A 166 -1.63 -7.56 5.44
C GLN A 166 -1.12 -8.14 6.77
N ARG A 167 -1.67 -9.29 7.21
CA ARG A 167 -1.18 -10.00 8.41
C ARG A 167 0.29 -10.38 8.29
N LEU A 168 0.70 -10.88 7.12
CA LEU A 168 2.09 -11.23 6.85
C LEU A 168 3.00 -9.98 6.90
N LEU A 169 2.62 -8.88 6.25
CA LEU A 169 3.38 -7.63 6.30
C LEU A 169 3.52 -7.12 7.74
N ARG A 170 2.43 -7.17 8.52
CA ARG A 170 2.45 -6.78 9.94
C ARG A 170 3.43 -7.64 10.76
N ALA A 171 3.49 -8.93 10.49
CA ALA A 171 4.46 -9.82 11.15
C ALA A 171 5.90 -9.49 10.76
N LEU A 172 6.17 -9.17 9.49
CA LEU A 172 7.49 -8.78 9.00
C LEU A 172 7.95 -7.42 9.58
N LEU A 173 7.03 -6.45 9.72
CA LEU A 173 7.30 -5.17 10.38
C LEU A 173 7.68 -5.37 11.84
N LYS A 174 6.96 -6.23 12.57
CA LYS A 174 7.30 -6.58 13.97
C LYS A 174 8.67 -7.22 14.10
N GLN A 175 9.16 -7.90 13.06
CA GLN A 175 10.53 -8.43 12.98
C GLN A 175 11.58 -7.36 12.59
N GLY A 176 11.18 -6.09 12.48
CA GLY A 176 12.09 -4.99 12.13
C GLY A 176 12.44 -4.90 10.64
N LYS A 177 11.69 -5.54 9.74
CA LYS A 177 11.92 -5.41 8.30
C LYS A 177 11.55 -4.02 7.81
N THR A 178 12.40 -3.42 6.99
CA THR A 178 12.09 -2.18 6.27
C THR A 178 11.38 -2.52 4.98
N MET A 179 10.30 -1.81 4.66
CA MET A 179 9.50 -2.10 3.47
C MET A 179 9.17 -0.83 2.69
N ILE A 180 9.17 -0.95 1.38
CA ILE A 180 8.58 0.01 0.45
C ILE A 180 7.53 -0.73 -0.37
N THR A 181 6.29 -0.28 -0.29
CA THR A 181 5.19 -0.85 -1.08
C THR A 181 4.65 0.21 -2.01
N THR A 182 4.48 -0.12 -3.28
CA THR A 182 3.71 0.72 -4.20
C THR A 182 2.29 0.19 -4.28
N SER A 183 1.30 1.07 -4.33
CA SER A 183 -0.09 0.71 -4.53
C SER A 183 -0.83 1.80 -5.28
N HIS A 184 -1.87 1.41 -5.99
CA HIS A 184 -2.94 2.28 -6.47
C HIS A 184 -4.28 1.92 -5.80
N LEU A 185 -4.29 0.88 -4.94
CA LEU A 185 -5.44 0.34 -4.21
C LEU A 185 -5.33 0.68 -2.73
N THR A 186 -6.46 0.59 -2.09
CA THR A 186 -6.73 0.86 -0.69
C THR A 186 -6.33 -0.29 0.24
N GLY A 187 -6.19 -0.02 1.53
CA GLY A 187 -6.07 -1.03 2.58
C GLY A 187 -4.66 -1.29 3.14
N LEU A 188 -3.60 -0.66 2.61
CA LEU A 188 -2.25 -0.78 3.17
C LEU A 188 -1.83 0.43 4.03
N GLY A 189 -2.61 1.52 3.98
CA GLY A 189 -2.33 2.76 4.70
C GLY A 189 -2.19 2.59 6.21
N GLU A 190 -3.01 1.73 6.82
CA GLU A 190 -2.94 1.44 8.26
C GLU A 190 -1.63 0.75 8.70
N LEU A 191 -0.94 0.09 7.77
CA LEU A 191 0.34 -0.56 8.04
C LEU A 191 1.53 0.35 7.78
N ALA A 192 1.31 1.45 7.06
CA ALA A 192 2.37 2.36 6.71
C ALA A 192 2.81 3.19 7.92
N THR A 193 4.12 3.31 8.12
CA THR A 193 4.68 4.32 9.04
C THR A 193 4.71 5.68 8.38
N GLU A 194 4.75 5.68 7.05
CA GLU A 194 4.76 6.88 6.23
C GLU A 194 4.13 6.59 4.86
N ILE A 195 3.37 7.54 4.36
CA ILE A 195 2.78 7.52 3.02
C ILE A 195 3.43 8.63 2.20
N MET A 196 3.79 8.31 0.97
CA MET A 196 4.29 9.24 -0.03
C MET A 196 3.39 9.18 -1.27
N VAL A 197 2.84 10.31 -1.67
CA VAL A 197 2.07 10.43 -2.89
C VAL A 197 2.97 10.91 -4.01
N LEU A 198 3.03 10.13 -5.08
CA LEU A 198 3.83 10.41 -6.28
C LEU A 198 2.88 10.71 -7.44
N ASP A 199 3.10 11.84 -8.11
CA ASP A 199 2.43 12.17 -9.37
C ASP A 199 3.43 12.74 -10.37
N ARG A 200 3.37 12.28 -11.63
CA ARG A 200 4.24 12.72 -12.74
C ARG A 200 5.72 12.83 -12.34
N GLY A 201 6.21 11.84 -11.57
CA GLY A 201 7.59 11.76 -11.13
C GLY A 201 7.98 12.71 -9.99
N ARG A 202 7.03 13.41 -9.37
CA ARG A 202 7.24 14.34 -8.26
C ARG A 202 6.53 13.87 -7.00
N VAL A 203 7.13 14.12 -5.85
CA VAL A 203 6.45 13.92 -4.56
C VAL A 203 5.47 15.08 -4.36
N VAL A 204 4.18 14.76 -4.33
CA VAL A 204 3.10 15.74 -4.10
C VAL A 204 2.96 16.03 -2.61
N THR A 205 2.95 14.97 -1.82
CA THR A 205 2.89 15.07 -0.35
C THR A 205 3.51 13.85 0.29
N ARG A 206 3.89 13.99 1.56
CA ARG A 206 4.51 12.96 2.37
C ARG A 206 4.18 13.21 3.84
N GLY A 207 3.99 12.15 4.62
CA GLY A 207 3.77 12.23 6.07
C GLY A 207 3.29 10.92 6.64
N SER A 208 3.11 10.86 7.96
CA SER A 208 2.43 9.74 8.61
C SER A 208 0.95 9.68 8.16
N PRO A 209 0.30 8.50 8.25
CA PRO A 209 -1.12 8.39 7.97
C PRO A 209 -1.95 9.45 8.71
N ASP A 210 -1.70 9.65 10.00
CA ASP A 210 -2.44 10.62 10.84
C ASP A 210 -2.23 12.06 10.38
N GLU A 211 -0.98 12.46 10.04
CA GLU A 211 -0.69 13.79 9.49
C GLU A 211 -1.42 14.03 8.18
N LEU A 212 -1.41 13.03 7.30
CA LEU A 212 -2.08 13.15 6.01
C LEU A 212 -3.59 13.20 6.17
N MET A 213 -4.18 12.36 7.03
CA MET A 213 -5.60 12.42 7.37
C MET A 213 -6.01 13.77 7.97
N SER A 214 -5.14 14.38 8.78
CA SER A 214 -5.43 15.69 9.36
C SER A 214 -5.43 16.84 8.36
N ARG A 215 -4.64 16.72 7.28
CA ARG A 215 -4.56 17.71 6.19
C ARG A 215 -5.70 17.57 5.19
N LEU A 216 -6.21 16.34 5.03
CA LEU A 216 -7.38 16.07 4.22
C LEU A 216 -8.63 16.38 5.01
N SER A 217 -9.60 17.03 4.39
CA SER A 217 -10.96 17.10 4.92
C SER A 217 -11.63 15.75 4.67
N VAL A 218 -11.15 14.71 5.36
CA VAL A 218 -11.64 13.35 5.18
C VAL A 218 -12.99 13.23 5.86
N ASN A 219 -13.94 12.70 5.12
CA ASN A 219 -15.29 12.44 5.60
C ASN A 219 -15.46 10.93 5.73
N ASP A 220 -16.04 10.49 6.83
CA ASP A 220 -16.46 9.11 7.03
C ASP A 220 -17.94 8.97 6.67
N THR A 221 -18.37 7.76 6.34
CA THR A 221 -19.78 7.46 6.12
C THR A 221 -20.37 6.86 7.39
N LEU A 222 -21.47 7.42 7.83
CA LEU A 222 -22.24 6.97 8.97
C LEU A 222 -23.51 6.29 8.46
N PHE A 223 -23.71 5.02 8.81
CA PHE A 223 -24.94 4.29 8.58
C PHE A 223 -25.69 4.17 9.91
N MET A 224 -26.93 4.58 9.94
CA MET A 224 -27.79 4.56 11.12
C MET A 224 -29.04 3.75 10.78
N ARG A 225 -29.34 2.77 11.60
CA ARG A 225 -30.60 2.02 11.45
C ARG A 225 -31.67 2.69 12.27
N VAL A 226 -32.67 3.28 11.59
CA VAL A 226 -33.70 4.11 12.19
C VAL A 226 -35.09 3.65 11.74
N ARG A 227 -36.11 3.92 12.57
CA ARG A 227 -37.49 3.70 12.16
C ARG A 227 -37.87 4.76 11.13
N GLU A 228 -38.70 4.42 10.18
CA GLU A 228 -39.15 5.32 9.10
C GLU A 228 -39.76 6.63 9.68
N SER A 229 -40.53 6.51 10.80
CA SER A 229 -41.09 7.66 11.51
C SER A 229 -40.06 8.65 12.06
N ASP A 230 -38.84 8.19 12.34
CA ASP A 230 -37.80 8.93 13.03
C ASP A 230 -36.75 9.52 12.06
N VAL A 231 -36.77 9.11 10.78
CA VAL A 231 -35.77 9.52 9.77
C VAL A 231 -35.63 11.04 9.69
N ALA A 232 -36.74 11.78 9.59
CA ALA A 232 -36.70 13.25 9.50
C ALA A 232 -36.08 13.90 10.75
N GLY A 233 -36.41 13.38 11.92
CA GLY A 233 -35.90 13.89 13.20
C GLY A 233 -34.41 13.58 13.39
N VAL A 234 -34.00 12.34 13.06
CA VAL A 234 -32.58 11.92 13.09
C VAL A 234 -31.76 12.70 12.10
N THR A 235 -32.26 12.92 10.87
CA THR A 235 -31.59 13.75 9.85
C THR A 235 -31.37 15.18 10.38
N LYS A 236 -32.38 15.81 10.97
CA LYS A 236 -32.27 17.14 11.55
C LYS A 236 -31.20 17.19 12.66
N LEU A 237 -31.27 16.27 13.61
CA LEU A 237 -30.30 16.20 14.71
C LEU A 237 -28.87 15.93 14.20
N ALA A 238 -28.71 15.00 13.27
CA ALA A 238 -27.41 14.71 12.68
C ALA A 238 -26.84 15.93 11.92
N THR A 239 -27.68 16.69 11.22
CA THR A 239 -27.27 17.94 10.55
C THR A 239 -26.79 18.99 11.56
N GLU A 240 -27.50 19.19 12.66
CA GLU A 240 -27.10 20.08 13.75
C GLU A 240 -25.76 19.69 14.38
N LEU A 241 -25.45 18.38 14.38
CA LEU A 241 -24.19 17.84 14.86
C LEU A 241 -23.07 17.86 13.81
N GLY A 242 -23.36 18.30 12.56
CA GLY A 242 -22.39 18.49 11.51
C GLY A 242 -22.29 17.36 10.47
N ALA A 243 -23.26 16.45 10.43
CA ALA A 243 -23.42 15.50 9.34
C ALA A 243 -24.13 16.15 8.14
N PHE A 244 -23.88 15.62 6.94
CA PHE A 244 -24.46 16.12 5.69
C PHE A 244 -24.59 14.99 4.67
N ASP A 245 -25.18 15.28 3.49
CA ASP A 245 -25.31 14.33 2.37
C ASP A 245 -26.04 13.03 2.79
N PHE A 246 -27.34 13.20 3.09
CA PHE A 246 -28.17 12.11 3.60
C PHE A 246 -28.83 11.32 2.47
N GLU A 247 -28.84 10.00 2.62
CA GLU A 247 -29.51 9.07 1.72
C GLU A 247 -30.20 7.98 2.55
N ALA A 248 -31.49 7.75 2.30
CA ALA A 248 -32.26 6.71 2.95
C ALA A 248 -32.41 5.49 2.04
N ASP A 249 -32.10 4.30 2.57
CA ASP A 249 -32.28 3.01 1.89
C ASP A 249 -32.91 2.01 2.88
N GLY A 250 -34.21 1.77 2.71
CA GLY A 250 -34.99 0.97 3.63
C GLY A 250 -35.00 1.53 5.05
N ASP A 251 -34.56 0.75 6.03
CA ASP A 251 -34.43 1.15 7.44
C ASP A 251 -33.06 1.74 7.79
N TRP A 252 -32.19 1.93 6.78
CA TRP A 252 -30.88 2.57 6.93
C TRP A 252 -30.90 4.02 6.42
N LEU A 253 -30.36 4.89 7.26
CA LEU A 253 -30.06 6.28 6.92
C LEU A 253 -28.53 6.41 6.80
N ARG A 254 -28.06 6.70 5.62
CA ARG A 254 -26.65 7.01 5.34
C ARG A 254 -26.44 8.51 5.49
N ALA A 255 -25.31 8.91 6.10
CA ALA A 255 -24.89 10.30 6.16
C ALA A 255 -23.37 10.40 6.02
N THR A 256 -22.91 11.51 5.50
CA THR A 256 -21.49 11.87 5.47
C THR A 256 -21.15 12.72 6.70
N VAL A 257 -20.04 12.41 7.38
CA VAL A 257 -19.61 13.14 8.58
C VAL A 257 -18.10 13.42 8.52
N PRO A 258 -17.65 14.64 8.83
CA PRO A 258 -16.21 14.91 8.94
C PRO A 258 -15.55 14.00 9.98
N SER A 259 -14.46 13.32 9.60
CA SER A 259 -13.80 12.31 10.44
C SER A 259 -13.39 12.85 11.81
N LYS A 260 -13.09 14.15 11.91
CA LYS A 260 -12.69 14.83 13.16
C LYS A 260 -13.80 14.89 14.20
N ILE A 261 -15.06 15.00 13.77
CA ILE A 261 -16.21 15.19 14.68
C ILE A 261 -17.10 13.96 14.80
N LYS A 262 -16.86 12.90 14.04
CA LYS A 262 -17.71 11.71 13.96
C LYS A 262 -18.10 11.11 15.32
N LEU A 263 -17.16 11.03 16.28
CA LEU A 263 -17.47 10.49 17.62
C LEU A 263 -18.39 11.42 18.39
N GLY A 264 -18.28 12.72 18.21
CA GLY A 264 -19.21 13.71 18.77
C GLY A 264 -20.61 13.55 18.18
N VAL A 265 -20.69 13.39 16.86
CA VAL A 265 -21.97 13.13 16.14
C VAL A 265 -22.62 11.86 16.67
N VAL A 266 -21.87 10.73 16.72
CA VAL A 266 -22.40 9.46 17.23
C VAL A 266 -22.88 9.60 18.66
N LYS A 267 -22.10 10.22 19.57
CA LYS A 267 -22.51 10.46 20.96
C LYS A 267 -23.76 11.32 21.05
N GLY A 268 -23.84 12.39 20.26
CA GLY A 268 -25.01 13.26 20.21
C GLY A 268 -26.26 12.54 19.73
N LEU A 269 -26.13 11.70 18.73
CA LEU A 269 -27.22 10.85 18.22
C LEU A 269 -27.69 9.82 19.26
N MET A 270 -26.76 9.12 19.94
CA MET A 270 -27.10 8.13 20.96
C MET A 270 -27.77 8.76 22.22
N ASN A 271 -27.45 10.02 22.52
CA ASN A 271 -28.04 10.76 23.63
C ASN A 271 -29.29 11.56 23.21
N GLY A 272 -29.65 11.53 21.93
CA GLY A 272 -30.82 12.21 21.39
C GLY A 272 -32.16 11.51 21.73
N PRO A 273 -33.27 12.13 21.33
CA PRO A 273 -34.60 11.61 21.65
C PRO A 273 -35.05 10.42 20.79
N TYR A 274 -34.23 10.01 19.82
CA TYR A 274 -34.55 8.98 18.85
C TYR A 274 -33.87 7.65 19.20
N SER A 275 -34.56 6.54 18.98
CA SER A 275 -33.99 5.19 19.18
C SER A 275 -33.31 4.71 17.92
N LEU A 276 -31.99 4.59 17.97
CA LEU A 276 -31.20 3.99 16.89
C LEU A 276 -31.04 2.48 17.19
N ALA A 277 -31.40 1.64 16.24
CA ALA A 277 -31.25 0.19 16.37
C ALA A 277 -29.81 -0.27 16.16
N ASP A 278 -29.07 0.43 15.27
CA ASP A 278 -27.65 0.16 14.98
C ASP A 278 -26.96 1.39 14.41
N ILE A 279 -25.64 1.47 14.59
CA ILE A 279 -24.77 2.51 14.00
C ILE A 279 -23.49 1.83 13.49
N LEU A 280 -23.20 2.02 12.21
CA LEU A 280 -21.97 1.59 11.59
C LEU A 280 -21.19 2.82 11.06
N ILE A 281 -19.88 2.80 11.23
CA ILE A 281 -19.01 3.83 10.71
C ILE A 281 -18.07 3.18 9.68
N GLU A 282 -18.23 3.56 8.42
CA GLU A 282 -17.29 3.24 7.37
C GLU A 282 -16.27 4.36 7.25
N ARG A 283 -15.02 4.05 7.55
CA ARG A 283 -13.93 5.02 7.45
C ARG A 283 -13.52 5.22 6.00
N SER A 284 -13.40 6.46 5.60
CA SER A 284 -12.71 6.76 4.35
C SER A 284 -11.26 6.30 4.40
N GLU A 285 -10.86 5.56 3.37
CA GLU A 285 -9.48 5.14 3.22
C GLU A 285 -8.66 6.31 2.68
N ILE A 286 -7.51 6.56 3.31
CA ILE A 286 -6.63 7.68 2.98
C ILE A 286 -6.19 7.64 1.51
N GLU A 287 -5.98 6.43 1.00
CA GLU A 287 -5.59 6.18 -0.38
C GLU A 287 -6.68 6.63 -1.36
N SER A 288 -7.95 6.33 -1.06
CA SER A 288 -9.09 6.74 -1.89
C SER A 288 -9.22 8.26 -1.96
N GLU A 289 -9.05 8.95 -0.85
CA GLU A 289 -9.12 10.41 -0.81
C GLU A 289 -7.98 11.06 -1.60
N TYR A 290 -6.75 10.53 -1.50
CA TYR A 290 -5.64 11.03 -2.30
C TYR A 290 -5.81 10.77 -3.80
N VAL A 291 -6.32 9.61 -4.19
CA VAL A 291 -6.62 9.32 -5.60
C VAL A 291 -7.65 10.29 -6.16
N LYS A 292 -8.73 10.57 -5.42
CA LYS A 292 -9.75 11.58 -5.79
C LYS A 292 -9.13 12.97 -5.96
N LEU A 293 -8.27 13.41 -5.04
CA LEU A 293 -7.60 14.70 -5.12
C LEU A 293 -6.66 14.81 -6.32
N LEU A 294 -5.89 13.76 -6.61
CA LEU A 294 -5.02 13.72 -7.78
C LEU A 294 -5.82 13.77 -9.09
N GLN A 295 -6.96 13.09 -9.15
CA GLN A 295 -7.86 13.14 -10.30
C GLN A 295 -8.50 14.51 -10.47
N ALA A 296 -8.97 15.15 -9.39
CA ALA A 296 -9.54 16.49 -9.40
C ALA A 296 -8.50 17.55 -9.79
N GLY A 297 -7.27 17.47 -9.29
CA GLY A 297 -6.18 18.38 -9.62
C GLY A 297 -5.68 18.22 -11.07
N SER A 298 -5.79 17.04 -11.68
CA SER A 298 -5.41 16.82 -13.08
C SER A 298 -6.40 17.43 -14.08
N VAL A 299 -7.62 17.72 -13.66
CA VAL A 299 -8.63 18.41 -14.50
C VAL A 299 -8.39 19.93 -14.56
N GLY A 300 -7.69 20.51 -13.55
CA GLY A 300 -7.43 21.95 -13.46
C GLY A 300 -6.14 22.46 -14.11
N SER A 301 -5.21 21.57 -14.48
CA SER A 301 -3.94 21.95 -15.14
C SER A 301 -3.92 21.57 -16.62
N ARG A 302 -4.80 22.15 -17.44
CA ARG A 302 -4.52 22.33 -18.86
C ARG A 302 -3.43 23.38 -18.95
N ASP A 303 -2.24 22.96 -19.32
CA ASP A 303 -1.11 23.83 -19.67
C ASP A 303 -1.60 24.91 -20.67
N PRO A 304 -1.46 26.21 -20.39
CA PRO A 304 -1.64 27.22 -21.42
C PRO A 304 -0.29 27.37 -22.14
N GLY A 305 -0.04 26.50 -23.13
CA GLY A 305 1.21 26.59 -23.86
C GLY A 305 1.40 25.49 -24.89
N ASN A 306 0.64 25.55 -25.95
CA ASN A 306 1.05 25.07 -27.29
C ASN A 306 0.84 26.18 -28.28
#